data_c4be1a0c5deddfb568894eae0a403677
#
_entry.id   c4be1a0c5deddfb568894eae0a403677
#
_cell.length_a   1.000
_cell.length_b   1.000
_cell.length_c   1.000
_cell.angle_alpha   90.00
_cell.angle_beta   90.00
_cell.angle_gamma   90.00
#
_symmetry.space_group_name_H-M   'P 1'
#
loop_
_entity.id
_entity.type
_entity.pdbx_description
1 polymer ?
#
loop_
_entity_poly.entity_id
_entity_poly.type
_entity_poly.pdbx_seq_one_letter_code
_entity_poly.pdbx_strand_id
1 'polypeptide(L)' 'MEDREQLEAVYKQNLEDDIINVISDMKGIALRKAFDIYYSSRLAEEIEKGEYGIENMDAKYLAEDLIENESQLFDGKERS' A
#
# COMPACT_ATOMS: atom_id res chain seq x y z
N MET A 1 17.89 -21.90 -3.77
CA MET A 1 17.96 -21.65 -3.36
C MET A 1 17.65 -20.56 -2.98
N GLU A 2 17.75 -20.08 -2.38
CA GLU A 2 17.63 -19.05 -1.98
C GLU A 2 16.93 -18.08 -2.65
N ASP A 3 16.70 -18.17 -3.60
CA ASP A 3 16.07 -17.26 -4.43
C ASP A 3 14.63 -17.09 -4.11
N ARG A 4 14.03 -18.05 -3.46
CA ARG A 4 12.64 -17.94 -3.17
C ARG A 4 12.37 -16.78 -2.26
N GLU A 5 13.17 -16.56 -1.23
CA GLU A 5 12.96 -15.45 -0.36
C GLU A 5 13.15 -14.13 -1.06
N GLN A 6 14.12 -14.07 -1.95
CA GLN A 6 14.34 -12.85 -2.68
C GLN A 6 13.18 -12.52 -3.59
N LEU A 7 12.61 -13.53 -4.20
CA LEU A 7 11.47 -13.31 -5.06
C LEU A 7 10.29 -12.76 -4.30
N GLU A 8 10.06 -13.29 -3.11
CA GLU A 8 8.96 -12.80 -2.31
C GLU A 8 9.15 -11.35 -1.93
N ALA A 9 10.37 -10.97 -1.59
CA ALA A 9 10.65 -9.60 -1.24
C ALA A 9 10.43 -8.67 -2.42
N VAL A 10 10.81 -9.10 -3.61
CA VAL A 10 10.64 -8.30 -4.80
C VAL A 10 9.16 -8.14 -5.12
N TYR A 11 8.40 -9.20 -4.99
CA TYR A 11 6.96 -9.13 -5.26
C TYR A 11 6.29 -8.16 -4.29
N LYS A 12 6.64 -8.24 -3.02
CA LYS A 12 6.04 -7.35 -2.04
C LYS A 12 6.37 -5.91 -2.34
N GLN A 13 7.62 -5.64 -2.67
CA GLN A 13 8.01 -4.28 -2.94
C GLN A 13 7.33 -3.74 -4.18
N ASN A 14 7.21 -4.56 -5.22
CA ASN A 14 6.54 -4.12 -6.42
C ASN A 14 5.07 -3.85 -6.15
N LEU A 15 4.44 -4.69 -5.35
CA LEU A 15 3.04 -4.49 -5.02
C LEU A 15 2.88 -3.19 -4.24
N GLU A 16 3.75 -2.94 -3.29
CA GLU A 16 3.67 -1.73 -2.49
C GLU A 16 3.86 -0.49 -3.35
N ASP A 17 4.83 -0.54 -4.26
CA ASP A 17 5.06 0.58 -5.15
C ASP A 17 3.84 0.83 -6.02
N ASP A 18 3.22 -0.22 -6.51
CA ASP A 18 2.05 -0.08 -7.35
C ASP A 18 0.89 0.52 -6.57
N ILE A 19 0.71 0.09 -5.32
CA ILE A 19 -0.35 0.62 -4.49
C ILE A 19 -0.13 2.12 -4.27
N ILE A 20 1.10 2.50 -3.96
CA ILE A 20 1.41 3.90 -3.73
C ILE A 20 1.13 4.72 -4.98
N ASN A 21 1.52 4.20 -6.14
CA ASN A 21 1.27 4.89 -7.39
C ASN A 21 -0.22 5.05 -7.65
N VAL A 22 -1.00 4.02 -7.39
CA VAL A 22 -2.43 4.10 -7.61
C VAL A 22 -3.05 5.12 -6.66
N ILE A 23 -2.64 5.14 -5.41
CA ILE A 23 -3.15 6.10 -4.45
C ILE A 23 -2.84 7.52 -4.92
N SER A 24 -1.61 7.75 -5.34
CA SER A 24 -1.21 9.05 -5.82
C SER A 24 -2.09 9.48 -6.99
N ASP A 25 -2.34 8.56 -7.90
CA ASP A 25 -3.11 8.84 -9.08
C ASP A 25 -4.58 9.08 -8.74
N MET A 26 -5.17 8.22 -7.96
CA MET A 26 -6.59 8.33 -7.66
C MET A 26 -6.93 9.53 -6.79
N LYS A 27 -6.04 9.89 -5.89
CA LYS A 27 -6.31 11.01 -5.01
C LYS A 27 -5.69 12.32 -5.51
N GLY A 28 -4.92 12.25 -6.56
CA GLY A 28 -4.29 13.45 -7.10
C GLY A 28 -3.29 14.07 -6.13
N ILE A 29 -2.53 13.25 -5.42
CA ILE A 29 -1.56 13.75 -4.46
C ILE A 29 -0.18 13.32 -4.89
N ALA A 30 0.83 13.97 -4.33
CA ALA A 30 2.21 13.66 -4.68
C ALA A 30 2.57 12.25 -4.23
N LEU A 31 3.49 11.62 -4.94
CA LEU A 31 3.91 10.27 -4.60
C LEU A 31 4.42 10.21 -3.17
N ARG A 32 5.14 11.23 -2.75
CA ARG A 32 5.66 11.25 -1.41
C ARG A 32 4.56 11.21 -0.37
N LYS A 33 3.49 11.94 -0.65
CA LYS A 33 2.36 11.94 0.27
C LYS A 33 1.68 10.58 0.26
N ALA A 34 1.53 9.99 -0.90
CA ALA A 34 0.93 8.66 -1.00
C ALA A 34 1.78 7.65 -0.27
N PHE A 35 3.08 7.79 -0.36
CA PHE A 35 4.02 6.91 0.33
C PHE A 35 3.80 6.99 1.84
N ASP A 36 3.72 8.21 2.37
CA ASP A 36 3.53 8.38 3.79
C ASP A 36 2.20 7.81 4.26
N ILE A 37 1.17 8.02 3.48
CA ILE A 37 -0.15 7.50 3.81
C ILE A 37 -0.14 5.97 3.80
N TYR A 38 0.46 5.40 2.75
CA TYR A 38 0.50 3.95 2.65
C TYR A 38 1.20 3.33 3.86
N TYR A 39 2.35 3.88 4.23
CA TYR A 39 3.10 3.29 5.33
C TYR A 39 2.51 3.60 6.71
N SER A 40 1.50 4.45 6.75
CA SER A 40 0.77 4.67 7.99
C SER A 40 -0.47 3.80 8.05
N SER A 41 -0.76 3.06 7.00
CA SER A 41 -1.99 2.32 6.91
C SER A 41 -1.87 0.93 7.50
N ARG A 42 -3.03 0.37 7.79
CA ARG A 42 -3.08 -0.99 8.27
C ARG A 42 -2.75 -1.96 7.13
N LEU A 43 -3.08 -1.58 5.90
CA LEU A 43 -2.78 -2.40 4.75
C LEU A 43 -1.30 -2.69 4.64
N ALA A 44 -0.47 -1.68 4.90
CA ALA A 44 0.97 -1.88 4.84
C ALA A 44 1.42 -2.95 5.82
N GLU A 45 0.84 -2.94 7.00
CA GLU A 45 1.17 -3.95 8.00
C GLU A 45 0.78 -5.33 7.54
N GLU A 46 -0.38 -5.45 6.94
CA GLU A 46 -0.88 -6.74 6.51
C GLU A 46 -0.03 -7.31 5.39
N ILE A 47 0.40 -6.45 4.47
CA ILE A 47 1.25 -6.91 3.38
C ILE A 47 2.62 -7.31 3.92
N GLU A 48 3.12 -6.54 4.86
CA GLU A 48 4.42 -6.85 5.45
C GLU A 48 4.41 -8.22 6.10
N LYS A 49 3.31 -8.57 6.74
CA LYS A 49 3.19 -9.85 7.39
C LYS A 49 2.87 -10.97 6.41
N GLY A 50 2.42 -10.63 5.22
CA GLY A 50 2.10 -11.62 4.21
C GLY A 50 0.89 -12.45 4.55
N GLU A 51 -0.05 -11.86 5.29
CA GLU A 51 -1.22 -12.60 5.70
C GLU A 51 -2.24 -12.76 4.62
N TYR A 52 -2.91 -13.86 4.61
CA TYR A 52 -4.05 -14.10 3.72
C TYR A 52 -3.73 -13.98 2.24
N GLY A 53 -2.48 -14.10 1.87
CA GLY A 53 -2.13 -14.04 0.47
C GLY A 53 -2.40 -12.70 -0.17
N ILE A 54 -2.36 -11.64 0.62
CA ILE A 54 -2.65 -10.31 0.12
C ILE A 54 -1.72 -9.94 -1.03
N GLU A 55 -0.48 -10.41 -0.98
CA GLU A 55 0.46 -10.04 -2.02
C GLU A 55 0.04 -10.57 -3.39
N ASN A 56 -0.95 -11.45 -3.45
CA ASN A 56 -1.43 -11.93 -4.73
C ASN A 56 -2.61 -11.14 -5.25
N MET A 57 -3.04 -10.11 -4.54
CA MET A 57 -4.19 -9.33 -4.96
C MET A 57 -3.75 -8.16 -5.81
N ASP A 58 -4.69 -7.64 -6.58
CA ASP A 58 -4.41 -6.55 -7.48
C ASP A 58 -4.15 -5.26 -6.71
N ALA A 59 -3.10 -4.54 -7.10
CA ALA A 59 -2.74 -3.31 -6.41
C ALA A 59 -3.85 -2.28 -6.43
N LYS A 60 -4.56 -2.19 -7.54
CA LYS A 60 -5.64 -1.22 -7.64
C LYS A 60 -6.74 -1.53 -6.64
N TYR A 61 -7.08 -2.79 -6.52
CA TYR A 61 -8.12 -3.20 -5.59
C TYR A 61 -7.69 -2.87 -4.15
N LEU A 62 -6.45 -3.18 -3.84
CA LEU A 62 -5.94 -2.91 -2.50
C LEU A 62 -5.88 -1.42 -2.20
N ALA A 63 -5.50 -0.63 -3.20
CA ALA A 63 -5.44 0.81 -3.01
C ALA A 63 -6.84 1.38 -2.79
N GLU A 64 -7.81 0.90 -3.53
CA GLU A 64 -9.18 1.34 -3.37
C GLU A 64 -9.69 0.99 -1.99
N ASP A 65 -9.35 -0.21 -1.53
CA ASP A 65 -9.79 -0.67 -0.23
C ASP A 65 -9.20 0.22 0.86
N LEU A 66 -7.93 0.57 0.72
CA LEU A 66 -7.27 1.43 1.67
C LEU A 66 -7.93 2.81 1.70
N ILE A 67 -8.18 3.36 0.54
CA ILE A 67 -8.79 4.68 0.44
C ILE A 67 -10.16 4.67 1.10
N GLU A 68 -10.90 3.61 0.89
CA GLU A 68 -12.23 3.53 1.43
C GLU A 68 -12.25 3.29 2.93
N ASN A 69 -11.43 2.37 3.40
CA ASN A 69 -11.46 1.98 4.79
C ASN A 69 -10.62 2.84 5.71
N GLU A 70 -9.66 3.54 5.16
CA GLU A 70 -8.79 4.38 5.97
C GLU A 70 -8.77 5.79 5.44
N SER A 71 -9.93 6.28 5.05
CA SER A 71 -10.02 7.60 4.46
C SER A 71 -9.53 8.70 5.39
N GLN A 72 -9.52 8.46 6.68
CA GLN A 72 -9.05 9.47 7.60
C GLN A 72 -7.57 9.79 7.37
N LEU A 73 -6.85 8.90 6.75
CA LEU A 73 -5.44 9.16 6.47
C LEU A 73 -5.28 10.28 5.46
N PHE A 74 -6.33 10.57 4.69
CA PHE A 74 -6.26 11.61 3.68
C PHE A 74 -6.83 12.93 4.16
N ASP A 75 -7.37 12.96 5.37
CA ASP A 75 -7.98 14.17 5.87
C ASP A 75 -6.98 15.24 6.17
N GLY A 76 -5.90 14.89 6.68
CA GLY A 76 -4.89 15.89 6.98
C GLY A 76 -5.18 16.75 8.13
N LYS A 77 -6.35 16.73 8.68
CA LYS A 77 -6.57 17.57 9.73
C LYS A 77 -6.60 16.86 10.95
N GLU A 78 -6.49 15.64 10.88
CA GLU A 78 -6.48 15.01 12.03
C GLU A 78 -5.42 15.36 12.84
N ARG A 79 -4.51 15.82 12.49
CA ARG A 79 -3.49 16.07 13.22
C ARG A 79 -3.71 17.16 13.83
N SER A 80 -4.24 17.58 13.63
CA SER A 80 -4.38 18.65 14.23
C SER A 80 -4.74 18.60 15.26
#